data_59f208fd2b295efc745c46898a7532b5
#
_entry.id   59f208fd2b295efc745c46898a7532b5
#
_cell.length_a   1.000
_cell.length_b   1.000
_cell.length_c   1.000
_cell.angle_alpha   90.00
_cell.angle_beta   90.00
_cell.angle_gamma   90.00
#
_symmetry.space_group_name_H-M   'P 1'
#
loop_
_entity.id
_entity.type
_entity.pdbx_description
1 polymer ?
#
loop_
_entity_poly.entity_id
_entity_poly.type
_entity_poly.pdbx_seq_one_letter_code
_entity_poly.pdbx_strand_id
1 'polypeptide(L)'
;ETLINKLSDAKISAEVLHPFFMVETYKRRRCTLQVSYYKKRIKLGFYQKKSHIVVDMQECFILTPEIFDILQPLRECLASLENPQKLKNIYVLSSNSELDLLIGADYFPSVKCMEILVKFAASHNISRIAWQENKKITNIVSTKTVTSKINNTLVALPPGSFLQATKECEQYIQQ
;
A
#
# COMPACT_ATOMS: atom_id res chain seq x y z
N GLU A 1 14.48 20.91 16.64
CA GLU A 1 14.64 20.89 18.13
C GLU A 1 14.57 19.48 18.72
N THR A 2 13.54 18.69 18.45
CA THR A 2 13.34 17.36 19.08
C THR A 2 14.48 16.35 18.80
N LEU A 3 15.07 16.39 17.60
CA LEU A 3 16.18 15.48 17.25
C LEU A 3 17.47 15.90 17.95
N ILE A 4 17.78 17.19 17.92
CA ILE A 4 18.99 17.76 18.57
C ILE A 4 18.95 17.45 20.06
N ASN A 5 17.81 17.66 20.73
CA ASN A 5 17.66 17.35 22.15
C ASN A 5 17.88 15.86 22.46
N LYS A 6 17.32 14.97 21.64
CA LYS A 6 17.54 13.52 21.80
C LYS A 6 18.98 13.08 21.56
N LEU A 7 19.68 13.69 20.62
CA LEU A 7 21.10 13.43 20.38
C LEU A 7 21.93 13.92 21.56
N SER A 8 21.63 15.10 22.10
CA SER A 8 22.27 15.66 23.30
C SER A 8 22.06 14.78 24.52
N ASP A 9 20.82 14.32 24.77
CA ASP A 9 20.48 13.41 25.86
C ASP A 9 21.22 12.07 25.74
N ALA A 10 21.43 11.59 24.52
CA ALA A 10 22.20 10.38 24.24
C ALA A 10 23.72 10.61 24.25
N LYS A 11 24.19 11.84 24.53
CA LYS A 11 25.61 12.25 24.47
C LYS A 11 26.26 12.02 23.10
N ILE A 12 25.47 12.15 22.03
CA ILE A 12 25.93 12.03 20.64
C ILE A 12 26.15 13.44 20.11
N SER A 13 27.40 13.73 19.72
CA SER A 13 27.75 14.99 19.03
C SER A 13 27.64 14.77 17.52
N ALA A 14 26.96 15.68 16.83
CA ALA A 14 26.91 15.71 15.37
C ALA A 14 27.54 17.03 14.88
N GLU A 15 28.56 16.94 14.04
CA GLU A 15 29.25 18.10 13.49
C GLU A 15 28.42 18.80 12.42
N VAL A 16 27.60 18.05 11.69
CA VAL A 16 26.74 18.57 10.63
C VAL A 16 25.34 17.94 10.73
N LEU A 17 24.32 18.80 10.79
CA LEU A 17 22.93 18.41 10.63
C LEU A 17 22.45 18.91 9.27
N HIS A 18 22.19 17.98 8.35
CA HIS A 18 21.56 18.31 7.08
C HIS A 18 20.10 18.74 7.32
N PRO A 19 19.61 19.72 6.56
CA PRO A 19 18.20 20.12 6.65
C PRO A 19 17.29 18.95 6.34
N PHE A 20 16.12 18.91 6.99
CA PHE A 20 15.10 17.91 6.67
C PHE A 20 14.63 18.08 5.24
N PHE A 21 14.62 16.99 4.49
CA PHE A 21 13.95 16.94 3.21
C PHE A 21 12.44 16.78 3.44
N MET A 22 11.67 17.81 3.08
CA MET A 22 10.20 17.79 3.23
C MET A 22 9.55 17.53 1.88
N VAL A 23 8.54 16.69 1.90
CA VAL A 23 7.71 16.37 0.74
C VAL A 23 6.29 16.88 1.00
N GLU A 24 5.66 17.41 -0.03
CA GLU A 24 4.28 17.89 0.03
C GLU A 24 3.30 16.76 0.40
N THR A 25 2.09 17.16 0.78
CA THR A 25 0.96 16.24 1.00
C THR A 25 0.58 15.49 -0.29
N TYR A 26 -0.16 14.39 -0.16
CA TYR A 26 -0.66 13.58 -1.29
C TYR A 26 0.43 12.99 -2.22
N LYS A 27 1.62 12.76 -1.68
CA LYS A 27 2.76 12.20 -2.45
C LYS A 27 3.10 10.75 -2.10
N ARG A 28 2.49 10.21 -1.04
CA ARG A 28 2.76 8.84 -0.61
C ARG A 28 2.14 7.83 -1.57
N ARG A 29 2.97 7.13 -2.30
CA ARG A 29 2.61 6.21 -3.38
C ARG A 29 2.51 4.74 -2.97
N ARG A 30 2.67 4.41 -1.69
CA ARG A 30 2.47 3.05 -1.18
C ARG A 30 1.99 3.04 0.26
N CYS A 31 1.20 2.02 0.59
CA CYS A 31 0.79 1.74 1.96
C CYS A 31 0.47 0.25 2.14
N THR A 32 0.46 -0.20 3.39
CA THR A 32 -0.12 -1.49 3.77
C THR A 32 -1.28 -1.22 4.70
N LEU A 33 -2.48 -1.50 4.24
CA LEU A 33 -3.71 -1.31 4.99
C LEU A 33 -4.08 -2.61 5.69
N GLN A 34 -4.51 -2.53 6.93
CA GLN A 34 -5.09 -3.63 7.67
C GLN A 34 -6.56 -3.77 7.30
N VAL A 35 -7.02 -5.01 7.25
CA VAL A 35 -8.41 -5.34 6.95
C VAL A 35 -9.10 -5.81 8.23
N SER A 36 -10.29 -5.27 8.50
CA SER A 36 -11.18 -5.79 9.54
C SER A 36 -12.58 -5.95 8.97
N TYR A 37 -13.18 -7.13 9.19
CA TYR A 37 -14.53 -7.43 8.76
C TYR A 37 -15.45 -7.55 9.99
N TYR A 38 -16.47 -6.70 10.03
CA TYR A 38 -17.46 -6.71 11.10
C TYR A 38 -18.83 -6.29 10.57
N LYS A 39 -19.89 -7.01 10.96
CA LYS A 39 -21.30 -6.71 10.56
C LYS A 39 -21.45 -6.52 9.04
N LYS A 40 -20.85 -7.38 8.24
CA LYS A 40 -20.87 -7.34 6.76
C LYS A 40 -20.18 -6.11 6.14
N ARG A 41 -19.34 -5.42 6.90
CA ARG A 41 -18.58 -4.25 6.42
C ARG A 41 -17.08 -4.52 6.54
N ILE A 42 -16.34 -4.05 5.55
CA ILE A 42 -14.88 -4.00 5.57
C ILE A 42 -14.45 -2.63 6.08
N LYS A 43 -13.52 -2.64 7.03
CA LYS A 43 -12.73 -1.46 7.41
C LYS A 43 -11.34 -1.64 6.82
N LEU A 44 -10.83 -0.58 6.17
CA LEU A 44 -9.47 -0.50 5.66
C LEU A 44 -8.75 0.67 6.31
N GLY A 45 -7.60 0.41 6.90
CA GLY A 45 -6.82 1.47 7.55
C GLY A 45 -5.63 0.95 8.32
N PHE A 46 -5.26 1.63 9.38
CA PHE A 46 -4.12 1.29 10.22
C PHE A 46 -4.58 0.86 11.62
N TYR A 47 -3.73 0.12 12.31
CA TYR A 47 -3.97 -0.19 13.71
C TYR A 47 -3.93 1.08 14.57
N GLN A 48 -4.86 1.19 15.49
CA GLN A 48 -4.79 2.16 16.57
C GLN A 48 -3.50 1.94 17.38
N LYS A 49 -2.89 3.01 17.85
CA LYS A 49 -1.64 2.95 18.65
C LYS A 49 -1.76 1.96 19.80
N LYS A 50 -0.83 1.03 19.90
CA LYS A 50 -0.78 -0.03 20.93
C LYS A 50 -2.01 -0.94 20.94
N SER A 51 -2.64 -1.18 19.81
CA SER A 51 -3.85 -1.98 19.67
C SER A 51 -3.87 -2.72 18.34
N HIS A 52 -4.71 -3.78 18.23
CA HIS A 52 -5.03 -4.47 16.98
C HIS A 52 -6.37 -4.01 16.38
N ILE A 53 -6.95 -2.92 16.91
CA ILE A 53 -8.19 -2.35 16.36
C ILE A 53 -7.84 -1.56 15.10
N VAL A 54 -8.48 -1.92 13.99
CA VAL A 54 -8.33 -1.21 12.72
C VAL A 54 -9.17 0.07 12.75
N VAL A 55 -8.52 1.21 12.61
CA VAL A 55 -9.17 2.51 12.39
C VAL A 55 -9.47 2.61 10.90
N ASP A 56 -10.76 2.70 10.55
CA ASP A 56 -11.18 2.83 9.16
C ASP A 56 -10.79 4.20 8.60
N MET A 57 -10.06 4.19 7.49
CA MET A 57 -9.53 5.41 6.88
C MET A 57 -10.63 6.10 6.07
N GLN A 58 -11.13 7.23 6.55
CA GLN A 58 -12.14 8.05 5.87
C GLN A 58 -11.52 9.24 5.12
N GLU A 59 -10.32 9.65 5.53
CA GLU A 59 -9.54 10.73 4.92
C GLU A 59 -8.05 10.42 5.04
N CYS A 60 -7.25 10.93 4.12
CA CYS A 60 -5.79 10.81 4.19
C CYS A 60 -5.12 11.93 3.39
N PHE A 61 -4.36 12.77 4.08
CA PHE A 61 -3.64 13.90 3.48
C PHE A 61 -2.26 13.52 2.92
N ILE A 62 -1.85 12.27 3.05
CA ILE A 62 -0.51 11.84 2.62
C ILE A 62 -0.53 10.87 1.43
N LEU A 63 -1.55 10.03 1.28
CA LEU A 63 -1.65 9.11 0.14
C LEU A 63 -1.93 9.86 -1.15
N THR A 64 -1.37 9.36 -2.26
CA THR A 64 -1.73 9.87 -3.58
C THR A 64 -3.22 9.66 -3.86
N PRO A 65 -3.88 10.55 -4.63
CA PRO A 65 -5.30 10.43 -4.94
C PRO A 65 -5.67 9.07 -5.52
N GLU A 66 -4.86 8.52 -6.43
CA GLU A 66 -5.13 7.23 -7.08
C GLU A 66 -5.24 6.08 -6.08
N ILE A 67 -4.45 6.12 -4.99
CA ILE A 67 -4.56 5.12 -3.91
C ILE A 67 -5.77 5.40 -3.04
N PHE A 68 -6.05 6.67 -2.72
CA PHE A 68 -7.14 7.01 -1.83
C PHE A 68 -8.50 6.72 -2.46
N ASP A 69 -8.68 7.09 -3.74
CA ASP A 69 -9.95 6.98 -4.46
C ASP A 69 -10.39 5.52 -4.65
N ILE A 70 -9.41 4.57 -4.73
CA ILE A 70 -9.73 3.15 -4.84
C ILE A 70 -10.23 2.54 -3.52
N LEU A 71 -10.04 3.17 -2.36
CA LEU A 71 -10.31 2.53 -1.06
C LEU A 71 -11.78 2.21 -0.84
N GLN A 72 -12.69 3.10 -1.25
CA GLN A 72 -14.13 2.85 -1.08
C GLN A 72 -14.62 1.73 -2.00
N PRO A 73 -14.36 1.74 -3.32
CA PRO A 73 -14.69 0.61 -4.18
C PRO A 73 -14.03 -0.71 -3.74
N LEU A 74 -12.81 -0.64 -3.20
CA LEU A 74 -12.09 -1.80 -2.70
C LEU A 74 -12.79 -2.42 -1.49
N ARG A 75 -13.31 -1.62 -0.53
CA ARG A 75 -14.11 -2.12 0.60
C ARG A 75 -15.32 -2.94 0.11
N GLU A 76 -16.02 -2.43 -0.89
CA GLU A 76 -17.21 -3.07 -1.46
C GLU A 76 -16.84 -4.39 -2.17
N CYS A 77 -15.78 -4.37 -2.98
CA CYS A 77 -15.25 -5.56 -3.62
C CYS A 77 -14.88 -6.64 -2.59
N LEU A 78 -14.09 -6.29 -1.58
CA LEU A 78 -13.63 -7.23 -0.56
C LEU A 78 -14.77 -7.78 0.30
N ALA A 79 -15.80 -6.96 0.57
CA ALA A 79 -16.99 -7.41 1.32
C ALA A 79 -17.83 -8.44 0.53
N SER A 80 -17.73 -8.46 -0.80
CA SER A 80 -18.43 -9.39 -1.67
C SER A 80 -17.72 -10.75 -1.84
N LEU A 81 -16.48 -10.88 -1.35
CA LEU A 81 -15.74 -12.15 -1.39
C LEU A 81 -16.35 -13.19 -0.44
N GLU A 82 -16.09 -14.47 -0.69
CA GLU A 82 -16.69 -15.58 0.08
C GLU A 82 -16.25 -15.61 1.55
N ASN A 83 -15.00 -15.24 1.85
CA ASN A 83 -14.42 -15.29 3.19
C ASN A 83 -13.77 -13.97 3.59
N PRO A 84 -14.51 -12.85 3.64
CA PRO A 84 -13.93 -11.54 3.92
C PRO A 84 -13.32 -11.43 5.31
N GLN A 85 -13.76 -12.26 6.27
CA GLN A 85 -13.21 -12.32 7.63
C GLN A 85 -11.81 -12.95 7.70
N LYS A 86 -11.37 -13.64 6.65
CA LYS A 86 -10.02 -14.23 6.54
C LYS A 86 -9.01 -13.33 5.82
N LEU A 87 -9.43 -12.15 5.39
CA LEU A 87 -8.52 -11.12 4.85
C LEU A 87 -7.72 -10.51 5.99
N LYS A 88 -6.44 -10.22 5.74
CA LYS A 88 -5.51 -9.67 6.74
C LYS A 88 -5.10 -8.25 6.44
N ASN A 89 -4.51 -8.06 5.29
CA ASN A 89 -3.95 -6.77 4.88
C ASN A 89 -3.97 -6.64 3.36
N ILE A 90 -3.78 -5.41 2.91
CA ILE A 90 -3.64 -5.10 1.49
C ILE A 90 -2.46 -4.14 1.34
N TYR A 91 -1.47 -4.58 0.60
CA TYR A 91 -0.43 -3.69 0.12
C TYR A 91 -0.92 -3.02 -1.17
N VAL A 92 -0.80 -1.70 -1.23
CA VAL A 92 -1.17 -0.87 -2.38
C VAL A 92 0.05 -0.07 -2.80
N LEU A 93 0.36 -0.11 -4.08
CA LEU A 93 1.42 0.67 -4.70
C LEU A 93 0.87 1.39 -5.94
N SER A 94 1.17 2.69 -6.06
CA SER A 94 1.03 3.46 -7.30
C SER A 94 2.42 3.76 -7.86
N SER A 95 2.70 3.31 -9.07
CA SER A 95 3.99 3.56 -9.75
C SER A 95 3.75 3.79 -11.24
N ASN A 96 4.22 4.90 -11.79
CA ASN A 96 4.05 5.28 -13.19
C ASN A 96 2.57 5.21 -13.68
N SER A 97 1.63 5.66 -12.83
CA SER A 97 0.17 5.58 -13.05
C SER A 97 -0.39 4.16 -13.10
N GLU A 98 0.37 3.17 -12.62
CA GLU A 98 -0.04 1.77 -12.50
C GLU A 98 -0.38 1.49 -11.04
N LEU A 99 -1.56 0.92 -10.78
CA LEU A 99 -1.97 0.46 -9.46
C LEU A 99 -1.68 -1.04 -9.31
N ASP A 100 -0.99 -1.38 -8.23
CA ASP A 100 -0.63 -2.74 -7.83
C ASP A 100 -1.21 -3.06 -6.46
N LEU A 101 -1.98 -4.13 -6.36
CA LEU A 101 -2.56 -4.60 -5.12
C LEU A 101 -2.00 -5.99 -4.78
N LEU A 102 -1.54 -6.17 -3.53
CA LEU A 102 -1.24 -7.48 -2.96
C LEU A 102 -2.17 -7.74 -1.78
N ILE A 103 -3.08 -8.67 -1.91
CA ILE A 103 -4.08 -9.03 -0.90
C ILE A 103 -3.56 -10.20 -0.08
N GLY A 104 -3.33 -9.99 1.21
CA GLY A 104 -2.95 -11.02 2.17
C GLY A 104 -4.19 -11.65 2.84
N ALA A 105 -4.26 -12.98 2.84
CA ALA A 105 -5.38 -13.71 3.41
C ALA A 105 -4.98 -15.10 3.93
N ASP A 106 -5.83 -15.71 4.78
CA ASP A 106 -5.67 -17.07 5.28
C ASP A 106 -6.42 -18.11 4.43
N TYR A 107 -6.60 -17.84 3.16
CA TYR A 107 -7.21 -18.78 2.21
C TYR A 107 -6.80 -18.41 0.78
N PHE A 108 -6.92 -19.37 -0.14
CA PHE A 108 -6.77 -19.12 -1.58
C PHE A 108 -8.15 -18.80 -2.18
N PRO A 109 -8.28 -17.80 -3.06
CA PRO A 109 -9.57 -17.39 -3.60
C PRO A 109 -10.14 -18.45 -4.55
N SER A 110 -11.45 -18.68 -4.46
CA SER A 110 -12.18 -19.50 -5.43
C SER A 110 -12.24 -18.84 -6.81
N VAL A 111 -12.62 -19.58 -7.83
CA VAL A 111 -12.83 -19.06 -9.19
C VAL A 111 -13.79 -17.87 -9.17
N LYS A 112 -14.89 -17.96 -8.41
CA LYS A 112 -15.85 -16.88 -8.25
C LYS A 112 -15.24 -15.62 -7.63
N CYS A 113 -14.40 -15.77 -6.61
CA CYS A 113 -13.66 -14.65 -6.04
C CYS A 113 -12.70 -14.04 -7.06
N MET A 114 -12.01 -14.86 -7.86
CA MET A 114 -11.10 -14.37 -8.91
C MET A 114 -11.87 -13.58 -9.98
N GLU A 115 -13.03 -14.03 -10.40
CA GLU A 115 -13.89 -13.30 -11.35
C GLU A 115 -14.32 -11.92 -10.81
N ILE A 116 -14.65 -11.83 -9.51
CA ILE A 116 -14.94 -10.55 -8.85
C ILE A 116 -13.72 -9.61 -8.92
N LEU A 117 -12.53 -10.13 -8.59
CA LEU A 117 -11.29 -9.35 -8.61
C LEU A 117 -10.90 -8.93 -10.03
N VAL A 118 -11.12 -9.77 -11.04
CA VAL A 118 -10.88 -9.44 -12.46
C VAL A 118 -11.79 -8.27 -12.90
N LYS A 119 -13.10 -8.36 -12.60
CA LYS A 119 -14.06 -7.29 -12.90
C LYS A 119 -13.70 -5.98 -12.19
N PHE A 120 -13.32 -6.10 -10.93
CA PHE A 120 -12.88 -4.95 -10.13
C PHE A 120 -11.64 -4.28 -10.72
N ALA A 121 -10.63 -5.07 -11.11
CA ALA A 121 -9.42 -4.54 -11.74
C ALA A 121 -9.72 -3.79 -13.05
N ALA A 122 -10.59 -4.36 -13.90
CA ALA A 122 -10.98 -3.75 -15.16
C ALA A 122 -11.75 -2.44 -14.96
N SER A 123 -12.67 -2.39 -13.98
CA SER A 123 -13.50 -1.19 -13.71
C SER A 123 -12.70 -0.02 -13.11
N HIS A 124 -11.57 -0.30 -12.46
CA HIS A 124 -10.79 0.71 -11.72
C HIS A 124 -9.35 0.87 -12.25
N ASN A 125 -9.09 0.38 -13.47
CA ASN A 125 -7.78 0.49 -14.14
C ASN A 125 -6.60 -0.01 -13.26
N ILE A 126 -6.80 -1.13 -12.56
CA ILE A 126 -5.77 -1.74 -11.73
C ILE A 126 -4.89 -2.63 -12.61
N SER A 127 -3.59 -2.39 -12.60
CA SER A 127 -2.63 -3.09 -13.44
C SER A 127 -2.35 -4.51 -12.97
N ARG A 128 -2.36 -4.72 -11.65
CA ARG A 128 -2.14 -6.05 -11.05
C ARG A 128 -2.90 -6.21 -9.74
N ILE A 129 -3.49 -7.40 -9.55
CA ILE A 129 -3.94 -7.91 -8.26
C ILE A 129 -3.24 -9.24 -8.02
N ALA A 130 -2.43 -9.31 -6.97
CA ALA A 130 -1.82 -10.52 -6.49
C ALA A 130 -2.44 -10.95 -5.16
N TRP A 131 -2.39 -12.24 -4.88
CA TRP A 131 -2.91 -12.85 -3.65
C TRP A 131 -1.79 -13.53 -2.89
N GLN A 132 -1.71 -13.27 -1.61
CA GLN A 132 -0.74 -13.90 -0.72
C GLN A 132 -1.42 -14.79 0.31
N GLU A 133 -1.12 -16.08 0.25
CA GLU A 133 -1.48 -17.08 1.25
C GLU A 133 -0.21 -17.77 1.76
N ASN A 134 -0.02 -17.84 3.07
CA ASN A 134 1.11 -18.55 3.68
C ASN A 134 2.48 -18.27 3.04
N LYS A 135 2.80 -17.02 2.76
CA LYS A 135 4.01 -16.55 2.07
C LYS A 135 4.07 -16.86 0.54
N LYS A 136 3.15 -17.66 0.01
CA LYS A 136 3.05 -17.89 -1.44
C LYS A 136 2.27 -16.74 -2.08
N ILE A 137 2.84 -16.14 -3.11
CA ILE A 137 2.21 -15.06 -3.88
C ILE A 137 1.81 -15.63 -5.25
N THR A 138 0.56 -15.37 -5.64
CA THR A 138 -0.01 -15.77 -6.93
C THR A 138 -0.66 -14.55 -7.59
N ASN A 139 -0.32 -14.27 -8.84
CA ASN A 139 -1.01 -13.23 -9.60
C ASN A 139 -2.42 -13.71 -9.99
N ILE A 140 -3.44 -12.95 -9.62
CA ILE A 140 -4.84 -13.19 -10.02
C ILE A 140 -5.16 -12.40 -11.29
N VAL A 141 -4.73 -11.14 -11.33
CA VAL A 141 -4.89 -10.24 -12.48
C VAL A 141 -3.55 -9.61 -12.78
N SER A 142 -3.18 -9.56 -14.06
CA SER A 142 -2.00 -8.82 -14.53
C SER A 142 -2.27 -8.33 -15.94
N THR A 143 -2.71 -7.09 -16.08
CA THR A 143 -3.02 -6.45 -17.36
C THR A 143 -1.82 -5.70 -17.92
N LYS A 144 -0.95 -5.21 -17.03
CA LYS A 144 0.29 -4.50 -17.35
C LYS A 144 1.40 -4.92 -16.41
N THR A 145 2.64 -4.81 -16.87
CA THR A 145 3.82 -4.98 -16.01
C THR A 145 3.98 -3.71 -15.17
N VAL A 146 3.85 -3.86 -13.86
CA VAL A 146 4.11 -2.74 -12.94
C VAL A 146 5.61 -2.45 -12.93
N THR A 147 5.98 -1.20 -13.19
CA THR A 147 7.38 -0.79 -13.34
C THR A 147 7.72 0.41 -12.45
N SER A 148 8.99 0.57 -12.13
CA SER A 148 9.53 1.81 -11.60
C SER A 148 10.72 2.26 -12.43
N LYS A 149 10.86 3.57 -12.61
CA LYS A 149 12.02 4.15 -13.26
C LYS A 149 13.08 4.45 -12.19
N ILE A 150 14.17 3.69 -12.21
CA ILE A 150 15.34 3.88 -11.34
C ILE A 150 16.45 4.46 -12.23
N ASN A 151 16.85 5.69 -11.95
CA ASN A 151 17.67 6.48 -12.87
C ASN A 151 17.01 6.54 -14.26
N ASN A 152 17.67 6.02 -15.30
CA ASN A 152 17.14 5.99 -16.67
C ASN A 152 16.61 4.61 -17.09
N THR A 153 16.54 3.62 -16.16
CA THR A 153 16.15 2.25 -16.47
C THR A 153 14.76 1.96 -15.91
N LEU A 154 13.88 1.38 -16.74
CA LEU A 154 12.61 0.82 -16.27
C LEU A 154 12.86 -0.58 -15.71
N VAL A 155 12.49 -0.76 -14.45
CA VAL A 155 12.64 -2.03 -13.73
C VAL A 155 11.24 -2.58 -13.43
N ALA A 156 11.00 -3.84 -13.81
CA ALA A 156 9.78 -4.55 -13.47
C ALA A 156 9.73 -4.86 -11.96
N LEU A 157 8.61 -4.59 -11.34
CA LEU A 157 8.40 -4.76 -9.90
C LEU A 157 7.62 -6.05 -9.63
N PRO A 158 8.18 -7.01 -8.88
CA PRO A 158 7.40 -8.12 -8.32
C PRO A 158 6.27 -7.62 -7.40
N PRO A 159 5.20 -8.42 -7.18
CA PRO A 159 4.15 -8.06 -6.23
C PRO A 159 4.69 -7.80 -4.82
N GLY A 160 4.24 -6.71 -4.19
CA GLY A 160 4.69 -6.33 -2.86
C GLY A 160 6.11 -5.75 -2.80
N SER A 161 6.67 -5.33 -3.93
CA SER A 161 8.00 -4.69 -3.99
C SER A 161 8.07 -3.44 -3.13
N PHE A 162 9.21 -3.26 -2.47
CA PHE A 162 9.48 -2.05 -1.71
C PHE A 162 9.96 -0.94 -2.66
N LEU A 163 9.29 0.21 -2.59
CA LEU A 163 9.77 1.49 -3.11
C LEU A 163 9.79 2.52 -1.98
N GLN A 164 10.52 3.61 -2.13
CA GLN A 164 10.42 4.74 -1.20
C GLN A 164 8.99 5.28 -1.18
N ALA A 165 8.58 5.82 -0.02
CA ALA A 165 7.20 6.29 0.18
C ALA A 165 6.76 7.33 -0.86
N THR A 166 7.69 8.14 -1.34
CA THR A 166 7.47 9.17 -2.36
C THR A 166 8.55 9.10 -3.43
N LYS A 167 8.28 9.62 -4.62
CA LYS A 167 9.27 9.70 -5.71
C LYS A 167 10.39 10.66 -5.36
N GLU A 168 10.07 11.75 -4.70
CA GLU A 168 11.02 12.79 -4.30
C GLU A 168 12.07 12.22 -3.33
N CYS A 169 11.63 11.43 -2.34
CA CYS A 169 12.56 10.75 -1.44
C CYS A 169 13.43 9.73 -2.17
N GLU A 170 12.88 9.00 -3.15
CA GLU A 170 13.66 8.05 -3.95
C GLU A 170 14.73 8.76 -4.77
N GLN A 171 14.39 9.86 -5.43
CA GLN A 171 15.32 10.67 -6.21
C GLN A 171 16.42 11.28 -5.34
N TYR A 172 16.06 11.75 -4.15
CA TYR A 172 17.03 12.32 -3.21
C TYR A 172 18.08 11.29 -2.73
N ILE A 173 17.66 10.03 -2.56
CA ILE A 173 18.58 8.95 -2.14
C ILE A 173 19.49 8.50 -3.30
N GLN A 174 19.07 8.70 -4.56
CA GLN A 174 19.82 8.30 -5.76
C GLN A 174 20.88 9.31 -6.21
N GLN A 175 20.92 10.49 -5.60
CA GLN A 175 21.94 11.53 -5.82
C GLN A 175 23.22 11.23 -5.05
#